data_cfb40e5197225417c6e6f8f6c8f889e7
#
_entry.id   cfb40e5197225417c6e6f8f6c8f889e7
#
_cell.length_a   1.000
_cell.length_b   1.000
_cell.length_c   1.000
_cell.angle_alpha   90.00
_cell.angle_beta   90.00
_cell.angle_gamma   90.00
#
_symmetry.space_group_name_H-M   'P 1'
#
loop_
_entity.id
_entity.type
_entity.pdbx_description
1 polymer ?
#
loop_
_entity_poly.entity_id
_entity_poly.type
_entity_poly.pdbx_seq_one_letter_code
_entity_poly.pdbx_strand_id
1 'polypeptide(L)'
;LLILLLIFPPNSLHPNSFHSNSTDSTTTFSLIHHFLFSQQTAVTTTLLSRKRKRPKHHHHHHRLIPNPDWFPNTFLMTSSTFEWLTNLLEPLLECRDPSYLFPLNLSAGVRLGIGLFRLANGSDYXEISNQFNVPVSVAKFCVKQLCRVLCTNFRFWISFPNGNDVKSVAENFESISGLPNCSGVVFCSRFEISSTTSSSQQKQSTIAAQIVVDSTCRILSIAAGFFGHRTDSTILKASSLFNDIEEGNLLNDPSVNGVNQYLIGDSEYPLLPWLMVPFADNVTVSGSVEENFNAAHELXRIPAFKTDASLRKWGVLSXPVCEEIKMAVAYIGACSILHNSLLMREDFSALVSDFEHERKSVNPFVLEDDPLKTS
;
A
#
# COMPACT_ATOMS: atom_id res chain seq x y z
N LEU A 1 -9.86 -11.30 0.73
CA LEU A 1 -10.76 -11.43 -0.43
C LEU A 1 -12.23 -11.27 -0.04
N LEU A 2 -12.65 -11.89 1.06
CA LEU A 2 -14.05 -11.81 1.53
C LEU A 2 -14.47 -10.38 1.86
N ILE A 3 -13.61 -9.60 2.49
CA ILE A 3 -13.90 -8.21 2.85
C ILE A 3 -13.98 -7.34 1.57
N LEU A 4 -13.10 -7.58 0.60
CA LEU A 4 -13.14 -6.86 -0.68
C LEU A 4 -14.41 -7.22 -1.49
N LEU A 5 -14.87 -8.46 -1.44
CA LEU A 5 -16.12 -8.89 -2.07
C LEU A 5 -17.35 -8.26 -1.37
N LEU A 6 -17.25 -8.00 -0.06
CA LEU A 6 -18.29 -7.28 0.69
C LEU A 6 -18.30 -5.77 0.40
N ILE A 7 -17.13 -5.20 0.07
CA ILE A 7 -17.01 -3.78 -0.28
C ILE A 7 -17.61 -3.51 -1.68
N PHE A 8 -17.37 -4.42 -2.61
CA PHE A 8 -17.82 -4.30 -4.00
C PHE A 8 -18.56 -5.59 -4.41
N PRO A 9 -19.82 -5.79 -3.96
CA PRO A 9 -20.54 -7.01 -4.30
C PRO A 9 -20.73 -7.13 -5.82
N PRO A 10 -20.66 -8.36 -6.34
CA PRO A 10 -20.80 -8.58 -7.79
C PRO A 10 -22.18 -8.21 -8.36
N ASN A 11 -23.15 -7.93 -7.50
CA ASN A 11 -24.54 -7.68 -7.89
C ASN A 11 -24.90 -6.21 -8.15
N SER A 12 -23.94 -5.33 -8.36
CA SER A 12 -24.24 -4.01 -8.93
C SER A 12 -24.43 -4.08 -10.46
N LEU A 13 -24.44 -5.29 -11.00
CA LEU A 13 -24.72 -5.58 -12.41
C LEU A 13 -26.09 -6.28 -12.51
N HIS A 14 -26.92 -5.81 -13.40
CA HIS A 14 -28.27 -6.34 -13.69
C HIS A 14 -28.28 -7.88 -13.83
N PRO A 15 -29.34 -8.55 -13.33
CA PRO A 15 -29.39 -10.01 -13.35
C PRO A 15 -29.81 -10.56 -14.71
N ASN A 16 -28.89 -10.56 -15.67
CA ASN A 16 -29.10 -11.41 -16.86
C ASN A 16 -27.75 -11.95 -17.34
N SER A 17 -27.67 -13.25 -17.16
CA SER A 17 -26.71 -14.15 -17.74
C SER A 17 -25.23 -13.95 -17.38
N PHE A 18 -24.77 -14.80 -16.44
CA PHE A 18 -23.47 -15.46 -16.66
C PHE A 18 -23.35 -16.66 -15.74
N HIS A 19 -23.33 -17.83 -16.30
CA HIS A 19 -22.71 -19.01 -15.68
C HIS A 19 -21.23 -18.68 -15.46
N SER A 20 -20.83 -18.61 -14.21
CA SER A 20 -19.43 -18.35 -13.86
C SER A 20 -18.58 -19.56 -14.13
N ASN A 21 -17.84 -19.54 -15.22
CA ASN A 21 -16.70 -20.42 -15.38
C ASN A 21 -15.51 -19.82 -14.61
N SER A 22 -14.94 -20.60 -13.72
CA SER A 22 -13.79 -20.24 -12.87
C SER A 22 -12.50 -19.96 -13.66
N THR A 23 -12.56 -20.02 -14.98
CA THR A 23 -11.43 -19.82 -15.90
C THR A 23 -11.13 -18.35 -16.18
N ASP A 24 -12.05 -17.42 -15.90
CA ASP A 24 -11.90 -16.02 -16.28
C ASP A 24 -10.89 -15.24 -15.42
N SER A 25 -10.75 -15.61 -14.14
CA SER A 25 -9.77 -14.97 -13.25
C SER A 25 -8.33 -15.27 -13.67
N THR A 26 -8.08 -16.50 -14.08
CA THR A 26 -6.73 -16.95 -14.51
C THR A 26 -6.33 -16.32 -15.84
N THR A 27 -7.27 -16.14 -16.76
CA THR A 27 -7.01 -15.48 -18.05
C THR A 27 -6.71 -13.99 -17.90
N THR A 28 -7.43 -13.28 -17.04
CA THR A 28 -7.19 -11.85 -16.77
C THR A 28 -5.82 -11.64 -16.11
N PHE A 29 -5.47 -12.48 -15.14
CA PHE A 29 -4.16 -12.51 -14.50
C PHE A 29 -3.04 -12.77 -15.51
N SER A 30 -3.23 -13.76 -16.38
CA SER A 30 -2.28 -14.12 -17.42
C SER A 30 -2.09 -12.99 -18.43
N LEU A 31 -3.16 -12.30 -18.81
CA LEU A 31 -3.12 -11.16 -19.74
C LEU A 31 -2.40 -9.94 -19.11
N ILE A 32 -2.66 -9.64 -17.85
CA ILE A 32 -1.98 -8.54 -17.13
C ILE A 32 -0.50 -8.87 -16.97
N HIS A 33 -0.17 -10.12 -16.59
CA HIS A 33 1.22 -10.59 -16.46
C HIS A 33 1.95 -10.54 -17.80
N HIS A 34 1.31 -11.00 -18.87
CA HIS A 34 1.86 -10.99 -20.24
C HIS A 34 2.07 -9.54 -20.72
N PHE A 35 1.13 -8.65 -20.41
CA PHE A 35 1.20 -7.23 -20.76
C PHE A 35 2.37 -6.54 -20.06
N LEU A 36 2.55 -6.79 -18.76
CA LEU A 36 3.66 -6.21 -17.99
C LEU A 36 5.02 -6.73 -18.50
N PHE A 37 5.08 -8.03 -18.83
CA PHE A 37 6.30 -8.63 -19.36
C PHE A 37 6.64 -8.10 -20.76
N SER A 38 5.65 -7.88 -21.61
CA SER A 38 5.84 -7.32 -22.96
C SER A 38 6.22 -5.84 -22.93
N GLN A 39 5.73 -5.08 -21.92
CA GLN A 39 6.13 -3.67 -21.74
C GLN A 39 7.60 -3.56 -21.29
N GLN A 40 8.07 -4.45 -20.45
CA GLN A 40 9.48 -4.49 -20.04
C GLN A 40 10.41 -4.75 -21.23
N THR A 41 10.01 -5.63 -22.14
CA THR A 41 10.77 -5.90 -23.38
C THR A 41 10.64 -4.77 -24.40
N ALA A 42 9.48 -4.10 -24.48
CA ALA A 42 9.23 -2.99 -25.42
C ALA A 42 10.03 -1.72 -25.04
N VAL A 43 10.17 -1.42 -23.75
CA VAL A 43 10.96 -0.28 -23.26
C VAL A 43 12.43 -0.48 -23.63
N THR A 44 12.94 -1.70 -23.51
CA THR A 44 14.33 -2.03 -23.88
C THR A 44 14.55 -1.91 -25.39
N THR A 45 13.55 -2.22 -26.21
CA THR A 45 13.65 -2.16 -27.68
C THR A 45 13.44 -0.73 -28.21
N THR A 46 12.61 0.10 -27.55
CA THR A 46 12.32 1.47 -28.01
C THR A 46 13.48 2.42 -27.76
N LEU A 47 14.31 2.16 -26.76
CA LEU A 47 15.54 2.92 -26.52
C LEU A 47 16.60 2.70 -27.62
N LEU A 48 16.49 1.60 -28.37
CA LEU A 48 17.44 1.25 -29.43
C LEU A 48 17.00 1.71 -30.84
N SER A 49 15.75 2.19 -31.04
CA SER A 49 15.21 2.45 -32.38
C SER A 49 14.79 3.90 -32.67
N ARG A 50 15.15 4.87 -31.82
CA ARG A 50 14.79 6.28 -32.08
C ARG A 50 15.78 6.95 -33.05
N LYS A 51 15.63 6.64 -34.35
CA LYS A 51 16.15 7.48 -35.43
C LYS A 51 15.00 8.06 -36.25
N ARG A 52 14.85 9.37 -36.12
CA ARG A 52 14.26 10.37 -37.04
C ARG A 52 12.90 10.09 -37.71
N LYS A 53 11.92 10.97 -37.39
CA LYS A 53 11.19 11.72 -38.41
C LYS A 53 10.61 13.00 -37.81
N ARG A 54 10.97 14.16 -38.41
CA ARG A 54 10.38 15.47 -38.11
C ARG A 54 9.04 15.61 -38.83
N PRO A 55 8.02 16.22 -38.22
CA PRO A 55 7.04 17.02 -38.96
C PRO A 55 7.11 18.49 -38.56
N LYS A 56 6.95 19.32 -39.56
CA LYS A 56 6.77 20.78 -39.44
C LYS A 56 5.31 21.09 -39.16
N HIS A 57 4.99 22.00 -38.30
CA HIS A 57 4.27 23.25 -38.46
C HIS A 57 3.73 23.84 -37.15
N HIS A 58 3.81 25.14 -37.12
CA HIS A 58 3.54 26.07 -36.04
C HIS A 58 2.09 26.13 -35.58
N HIS A 59 1.87 26.13 -34.29
CA HIS A 59 1.00 27.05 -33.56
C HIS A 59 1.53 27.25 -32.16
N HIS A 60 1.88 28.46 -31.82
CA HIS A 60 2.29 28.89 -30.51
C HIS A 60 1.11 28.78 -29.54
N HIS A 61 0.93 27.64 -28.92
CA HIS A 61 0.33 27.56 -27.59
C HIS A 61 1.49 27.51 -26.61
N HIS A 62 1.60 28.52 -25.79
CA HIS A 62 2.42 28.44 -24.59
C HIS A 62 1.92 27.27 -23.75
N ARG A 63 2.44 26.08 -23.99
CA ARG A 63 2.37 24.99 -23.04
C ARG A 63 3.26 25.42 -21.88
N LEU A 64 2.64 25.86 -20.81
CA LEU A 64 3.29 25.92 -19.50
C LEU A 64 3.82 24.51 -19.26
N ILE A 65 5.13 24.34 -19.36
CA ILE A 65 5.80 23.10 -19.00
C ILE A 65 5.53 22.97 -17.49
N PRO A 66 4.79 21.95 -17.03
CA PRO A 66 4.57 21.81 -15.59
C PRO A 66 5.90 21.72 -14.88
N ASN A 67 6.04 22.43 -13.77
CA ASN A 67 7.16 22.25 -12.84
C ASN A 67 7.42 20.75 -12.67
N PRO A 68 8.64 20.24 -12.79
CA PRO A 68 8.93 18.82 -12.63
C PRO A 68 8.41 18.23 -11.30
N ASP A 69 8.27 19.07 -10.27
CA ASP A 69 7.72 18.67 -8.97
C ASP A 69 6.18 18.63 -8.92
N TRP A 70 5.50 19.03 -10.00
CA TRP A 70 4.04 19.13 -10.01
C TRP A 70 3.37 17.77 -9.79
N PHE A 71 3.82 16.74 -10.49
CA PHE A 71 3.27 15.38 -10.36
C PHE A 71 3.50 14.79 -8.96
N PRO A 72 4.75 14.79 -8.43
CA PRO A 72 4.99 14.31 -7.06
C PRO A 72 4.15 15.07 -6.00
N ASN A 73 4.03 16.38 -6.13
CA ASN A 73 3.27 17.19 -5.18
C ASN A 73 1.75 16.99 -5.30
N THR A 74 1.26 16.69 -6.50
CA THR A 74 -0.18 16.58 -6.77
C THR A 74 -0.70 15.14 -6.57
N PHE A 75 0.08 14.13 -6.99
CA PHE A 75 -0.35 12.74 -7.07
C PHE A 75 0.53 11.77 -6.28
N LEU A 76 1.57 12.26 -5.59
CA LEU A 76 2.56 11.46 -4.85
C LEU A 76 3.27 10.44 -5.76
N MET A 77 3.47 10.80 -7.03
CA MET A 77 4.23 9.97 -7.99
C MET A 77 4.79 10.84 -9.11
N THR A 78 5.83 10.33 -9.77
CA THR A 78 6.40 11.00 -10.95
C THR A 78 5.45 10.92 -12.14
N SER A 79 5.64 11.81 -13.12
CA SER A 79 4.88 11.79 -14.38
C SER A 79 5.05 10.46 -15.14
N SER A 80 6.23 9.88 -15.10
CA SER A 80 6.53 8.58 -15.72
C SER A 80 5.71 7.45 -15.08
N THR A 81 5.61 7.43 -13.75
CA THR A 81 4.79 6.44 -13.03
C THR A 81 3.31 6.67 -13.32
N PHE A 82 2.85 7.91 -13.33
CA PHE A 82 1.46 8.25 -13.67
C PHE A 82 1.09 7.76 -15.09
N GLU A 83 1.95 8.02 -16.07
CA GLU A 83 1.73 7.58 -17.46
C GLU A 83 1.70 6.04 -17.55
N TRP A 84 2.65 5.37 -16.91
CA TRP A 84 2.70 3.91 -16.85
C TRP A 84 1.41 3.34 -16.24
N LEU A 85 0.96 3.90 -15.11
CA LEU A 85 -0.23 3.46 -14.41
C LEU A 85 -1.50 3.72 -15.25
N THR A 86 -1.55 4.86 -15.95
CA THR A 86 -2.63 5.19 -16.89
C THR A 86 -2.76 4.11 -17.97
N ASN A 87 -1.65 3.78 -18.61
CA ASN A 87 -1.62 2.79 -19.70
C ASN A 87 -2.02 1.40 -19.20
N LEU A 88 -1.55 1.03 -17.99
CA LEU A 88 -1.86 -0.26 -17.38
C LEU A 88 -3.36 -0.39 -17.04
N LEU A 89 -3.96 0.67 -16.50
CA LEU A 89 -5.33 0.64 -16.00
C LEU A 89 -6.37 1.05 -17.04
N GLU A 90 -5.97 1.58 -18.21
CA GLU A 90 -6.87 2.09 -19.25
C GLU A 90 -8.02 1.13 -19.57
N PRO A 91 -7.78 -0.17 -19.86
CA PRO A 91 -8.87 -1.09 -20.20
C PRO A 91 -9.90 -1.28 -19.08
N LEU A 92 -9.47 -1.08 -17.83
CA LEU A 92 -10.31 -1.26 -16.65
C LEU A 92 -11.04 0.03 -16.28
N LEU A 93 -10.42 1.20 -16.53
CA LEU A 93 -10.99 2.51 -16.23
C LEU A 93 -12.01 2.99 -17.26
N GLU A 94 -11.93 2.51 -18.52
CA GLU A 94 -12.78 2.96 -19.60
C GLU A 94 -13.92 1.98 -19.92
N CYS A 95 -14.07 0.92 -19.13
CA CYS A 95 -15.14 -0.05 -19.36
C CYS A 95 -16.38 0.22 -18.49
N ARG A 96 -17.56 -0.12 -19.05
CA ARG A 96 -18.84 -0.12 -18.34
C ARG A 96 -19.24 1.23 -17.76
N ASP A 97 -19.16 2.27 -18.56
CA ASP A 97 -19.52 3.63 -18.15
C ASP A 97 -21.04 3.77 -17.97
N PRO A 98 -21.50 4.42 -16.90
CA PRO A 98 -22.87 4.88 -16.82
C PRO A 98 -23.18 5.91 -17.91
N SER A 99 -24.44 5.98 -18.32
CA SER A 99 -24.88 6.84 -19.45
C SER A 99 -24.54 8.33 -19.26
N TYR A 100 -24.49 8.82 -18.01
CA TYR A 100 -24.19 10.22 -17.73
C TYR A 100 -22.71 10.59 -17.95
N LEU A 101 -21.83 9.60 -18.11
CA LEU A 101 -20.41 9.84 -18.41
C LEU A 101 -20.14 10.00 -19.91
N PHE A 102 -20.99 9.42 -20.77
CA PHE A 102 -20.75 9.43 -22.22
C PHE A 102 -20.53 10.83 -22.80
N PRO A 103 -21.31 11.86 -22.41
CA PRO A 103 -21.09 13.21 -22.96
C PRO A 103 -19.75 13.83 -22.60
N LEU A 104 -19.11 13.39 -21.50
CA LEU A 104 -17.87 13.96 -21.00
C LEU A 104 -16.63 13.36 -21.65
N ASN A 105 -16.75 12.16 -22.22
CA ASN A 105 -15.66 11.43 -22.90
C ASN A 105 -14.34 11.46 -22.12
N LEU A 106 -14.39 11.10 -20.83
CA LEU A 106 -13.22 11.16 -19.93
C LEU A 106 -12.24 10.03 -20.25
N SER A 107 -11.01 10.41 -20.58
CA SER A 107 -9.92 9.46 -20.79
C SER A 107 -9.49 8.78 -19.47
N ALA A 108 -8.83 7.65 -19.57
CA ALA A 108 -8.26 6.91 -18.43
C ALA A 108 -7.35 7.80 -17.57
N GLY A 109 -6.53 8.65 -18.22
CA GLY A 109 -5.62 9.56 -17.51
C GLY A 109 -6.35 10.57 -16.65
N VAL A 110 -7.47 11.13 -17.14
CA VAL A 110 -8.30 12.07 -16.36
C VAL A 110 -8.96 11.34 -15.19
N ARG A 111 -9.51 10.14 -15.42
CA ARG A 111 -10.14 9.33 -14.36
C ARG A 111 -9.13 8.95 -13.28
N LEU A 112 -7.94 8.52 -13.70
CA LEU A 112 -6.83 8.22 -12.78
C LEU A 112 -6.44 9.47 -11.99
N GLY A 113 -6.28 10.61 -12.67
CA GLY A 113 -5.95 11.89 -12.02
C GLY A 113 -6.96 12.29 -10.95
N ILE A 114 -8.27 12.18 -11.26
CA ILE A 114 -9.36 12.46 -10.30
C ILE A 114 -9.24 11.55 -9.06
N GLY A 115 -9.06 10.25 -9.28
CA GLY A 115 -8.93 9.27 -8.20
C GLY A 115 -7.69 9.50 -7.35
N LEU A 116 -6.54 9.68 -8.00
CA LEU A 116 -5.27 9.94 -7.31
C LEU A 116 -5.28 11.25 -6.55
N PHE A 117 -5.92 12.29 -7.09
CA PHE A 117 -6.02 13.60 -6.42
C PHE A 117 -6.75 13.44 -5.07
N ARG A 118 -7.85 12.66 -5.05
CA ARG A 118 -8.55 12.32 -3.80
C ARG A 118 -7.62 11.60 -2.82
N LEU A 119 -6.95 10.55 -3.29
CA LEU A 119 -6.10 9.71 -2.42
C LEU A 119 -4.89 10.49 -1.90
N ALA A 120 -4.22 11.23 -2.78
CA ALA A 120 -2.98 11.95 -2.43
C ALA A 120 -3.21 13.12 -1.50
N ASN A 121 -4.30 13.88 -1.71
CA ASN A 121 -4.52 15.15 -1.01
C ASN A 121 -5.62 15.07 0.07
N GLY A 122 -6.45 14.04 0.06
CA GLY A 122 -7.60 13.96 0.96
C GLY A 122 -8.70 14.98 0.63
N SER A 123 -8.63 15.63 -0.53
CA SER A 123 -9.52 16.71 -0.97
C SER A 123 -10.99 16.25 -1.01
N ASP A 124 -11.91 17.12 -0.64
CA ASP A 124 -13.34 16.82 -0.74
C ASP A 124 -13.81 16.85 -2.20
N TYR A 125 -15.00 16.33 -2.45
CA TYR A 125 -15.52 16.20 -3.82
C TYR A 125 -15.89 17.52 -4.48
N UNK A 126 -16.03 18.38 -3.80
CA UNK A 126 -16.26 19.66 -4.25
C UNK A 126 -15.08 20.30 -4.81
N GLU A 127 -14.01 20.19 -4.02
CA GLU A 127 -12.71 20.67 -4.47
C GLU A 127 -12.27 19.93 -5.76
N ILE A 128 -12.37 18.60 -5.77
CA ILE A 128 -12.07 17.76 -6.94
C ILE A 128 -12.92 18.21 -8.16
N SER A 129 -14.20 18.45 -7.94
CA SER A 129 -15.14 18.91 -8.98
C SER A 129 -14.64 20.20 -9.63
N ASN A 130 -14.22 21.15 -8.82
CA ASN A 130 -13.67 22.44 -9.28
C ASN A 130 -12.33 22.25 -9.99
N GLN A 131 -11.43 21.46 -9.43
CA GLN A 131 -10.08 21.22 -9.96
C GLN A 131 -10.11 20.60 -11.36
N PHE A 132 -11.01 19.64 -11.58
CA PHE A 132 -11.09 18.89 -12.83
C PHE A 132 -12.22 19.36 -13.76
N ASN A 133 -13.01 20.33 -13.31
CA ASN A 133 -14.19 20.86 -14.02
C ASN A 133 -15.15 19.73 -14.43
N VAL A 134 -15.49 18.87 -13.47
CA VAL A 134 -16.45 17.78 -13.64
C VAL A 134 -17.53 17.84 -12.56
N PRO A 135 -18.75 17.34 -12.81
CA PRO A 135 -19.76 17.24 -11.75
C PRO A 135 -19.26 16.41 -10.54
N VAL A 136 -19.72 16.75 -9.34
CA VAL A 136 -19.40 16.03 -8.09
C VAL A 136 -19.71 14.51 -8.21
N SER A 137 -20.82 14.16 -8.89
CA SER A 137 -21.20 12.76 -9.11
C SER A 137 -20.16 12.01 -9.96
N VAL A 138 -19.55 12.69 -10.93
CA VAL A 138 -18.50 12.15 -11.79
C VAL A 138 -17.21 11.98 -10.99
N ALA A 139 -16.84 12.97 -10.17
CA ALA A 139 -15.68 12.88 -9.28
C ALA A 139 -15.81 11.66 -8.35
N LYS A 140 -16.97 11.51 -7.70
CA LYS A 140 -17.28 10.34 -6.84
C LYS A 140 -17.16 9.02 -7.59
N PHE A 141 -17.69 8.97 -8.82
CA PHE A 141 -17.63 7.78 -9.66
C PHE A 141 -16.16 7.39 -9.94
N CYS A 142 -15.33 8.35 -10.39
CA CYS A 142 -13.93 8.09 -10.75
C CYS A 142 -13.11 7.61 -9.54
N VAL A 143 -13.31 8.21 -8.37
CA VAL A 143 -12.65 7.78 -7.13
C VAL A 143 -13.03 6.34 -6.78
N LYS A 144 -14.34 6.04 -6.77
CA LYS A 144 -14.83 4.69 -6.48
C LYS A 144 -14.35 3.67 -7.52
N GLN A 145 -14.34 4.07 -8.79
CA GLN A 145 -13.86 3.22 -9.89
C GLN A 145 -12.38 2.87 -9.71
N LEU A 146 -11.53 3.86 -9.41
CA LEU A 146 -10.09 3.62 -9.18
C LEU A 146 -9.87 2.67 -8.01
N CYS A 147 -10.52 2.91 -6.87
CA CYS A 147 -10.41 2.03 -5.70
C CYS A 147 -10.85 0.60 -6.04
N ARG A 148 -11.98 0.45 -6.76
CA ARG A 148 -12.49 -0.85 -7.18
C ARG A 148 -11.52 -1.57 -8.11
N VAL A 149 -10.99 -0.87 -9.13
CA VAL A 149 -10.06 -1.45 -10.11
C VAL A 149 -8.80 -1.96 -9.42
N LEU A 150 -8.21 -1.16 -8.53
CA LEU A 150 -7.01 -1.55 -7.78
C LEU A 150 -7.32 -2.75 -6.86
N CYS A 151 -8.35 -2.65 -6.04
CA CYS A 151 -8.67 -3.65 -5.01
C CYS A 151 -9.18 -4.97 -5.61
N THR A 152 -9.85 -4.95 -6.76
CA THR A 152 -10.30 -6.18 -7.43
C THR A 152 -9.11 -7.02 -7.91
N ASN A 153 -8.02 -6.36 -8.28
CA ASN A 153 -6.80 -7.01 -8.76
C ASN A 153 -5.73 -7.11 -7.66
N PHE A 154 -6.15 -7.17 -6.42
CA PHE A 154 -5.34 -7.10 -5.21
C PHE A 154 -4.14 -8.06 -5.24
N ARG A 155 -4.35 -9.33 -5.57
CA ARG A 155 -3.32 -10.38 -5.54
C ARG A 155 -2.19 -10.15 -6.55
N PHE A 156 -2.44 -9.37 -7.58
CA PHE A 156 -1.40 -8.97 -8.53
C PHE A 156 -0.38 -8.04 -7.86
N TRP A 157 -0.85 -7.18 -6.96
CA TRP A 157 -0.05 -6.12 -6.33
C TRP A 157 0.57 -6.54 -5.01
N ILE A 158 -0.17 -7.35 -4.24
CA ILE A 158 0.19 -7.71 -2.86
C ILE A 158 0.10 -9.23 -2.73
N SER A 159 1.26 -9.87 -2.55
CA SER A 159 1.38 -11.32 -2.35
C SER A 159 2.69 -11.65 -1.66
N PHE A 160 2.70 -12.75 -0.93
CA PHE A 160 3.93 -13.29 -0.37
C PHE A 160 4.87 -13.73 -1.50
N PRO A 161 6.18 -13.63 -1.30
CA PRO A 161 7.15 -14.15 -2.26
C PRO A 161 7.05 -15.67 -2.37
N ASN A 162 7.49 -16.21 -3.50
CA ASN A 162 7.55 -17.65 -3.72
C ASN A 162 8.89 -18.01 -4.40
N GLY A 163 9.26 -19.28 -4.30
CA GLY A 163 10.48 -19.77 -4.92
C GLY A 163 11.73 -19.02 -4.49
N ASN A 164 12.54 -18.57 -5.45
CA ASN A 164 13.81 -17.89 -5.20
C ASN A 164 13.66 -16.56 -4.47
N ASP A 165 12.52 -15.90 -4.60
CA ASP A 165 12.27 -14.60 -3.95
C ASP A 165 12.19 -14.73 -2.42
N VAL A 166 11.73 -15.86 -1.92
CA VAL A 166 11.67 -16.17 -0.47
C VAL A 166 13.07 -16.08 0.15
N LYS A 167 14.04 -16.73 -0.51
CA LYS A 167 15.44 -16.73 -0.06
C LYS A 167 16.03 -15.31 -0.06
N SER A 168 15.77 -14.55 -1.13
CA SER A 168 16.22 -13.16 -1.25
C SER A 168 15.66 -12.28 -0.12
N VAL A 169 14.39 -12.42 0.24
CA VAL A 169 13.79 -11.68 1.36
C VAL A 169 14.48 -12.04 2.69
N ALA A 170 14.71 -13.31 2.94
CA ALA A 170 15.38 -13.78 4.16
C ALA A 170 16.82 -13.26 4.25
N GLU A 171 17.58 -13.34 3.15
CA GLU A 171 18.96 -12.83 3.07
C GLU A 171 19.03 -11.32 3.31
N ASN A 172 18.06 -10.56 2.79
CA ASN A 172 17.99 -9.13 2.99
C ASN A 172 17.75 -8.77 4.46
N PHE A 173 16.85 -9.47 5.15
CA PHE A 173 16.64 -9.28 6.58
C PHE A 173 17.87 -9.66 7.40
N GLU A 174 18.50 -10.79 7.07
CA GLU A 174 19.73 -11.25 7.73
C GLU A 174 20.86 -10.23 7.59
N SER A 175 21.01 -9.61 6.43
CA SER A 175 22.05 -8.59 6.19
C SER A 175 21.86 -7.34 7.05
N ILE A 176 20.61 -7.01 7.44
CA ILE A 176 20.28 -5.84 8.26
C ILE A 176 20.45 -6.14 9.75
N SER A 177 20.02 -7.32 10.20
CA SER A 177 19.81 -7.63 11.61
C SER A 177 20.69 -8.78 12.14
N GLY A 178 21.25 -9.59 11.25
CA GLY A 178 21.93 -10.83 11.61
C GLY A 178 20.98 -11.99 11.96
N LEU A 179 19.67 -11.78 11.88
CA LEU A 179 18.66 -12.83 12.16
C LEU A 179 18.30 -13.59 10.87
N PRO A 180 18.65 -14.88 10.76
CA PRO A 180 18.36 -15.63 9.54
C PRO A 180 16.90 -16.05 9.44
N ASN A 181 16.44 -16.29 8.21
CA ASN A 181 15.14 -16.88 7.88
C ASN A 181 13.91 -16.00 8.20
N CYS A 182 14.10 -14.73 8.53
CA CYS A 182 12.98 -13.77 8.68
C CYS A 182 12.35 -13.52 7.30
N SER A 183 11.04 -13.69 7.21
CA SER A 183 10.28 -13.55 5.95
C SER A 183 9.38 -12.31 5.92
N GLY A 184 9.32 -11.57 7.01
CA GLY A 184 8.50 -10.35 7.05
C GLY A 184 8.30 -9.81 8.45
N VAL A 185 7.77 -8.60 8.50
CA VAL A 185 7.40 -7.90 9.74
C VAL A 185 5.90 -7.66 9.71
N VAL A 186 5.18 -8.16 10.73
CA VAL A 186 3.74 -7.93 10.90
C VAL A 186 3.50 -6.80 11.88
N PHE A 187 2.55 -5.93 11.55
CA PHE A 187 2.13 -4.82 12.41
C PHE A 187 0.69 -4.44 12.12
N CYS A 188 0.05 -3.71 13.02
CA CYS A 188 -1.28 -3.14 12.81
C CYS A 188 -1.18 -1.62 12.73
N SER A 189 -1.74 -1.07 11.68
CA SER A 189 -1.94 0.37 11.51
C SER A 189 -3.40 0.72 11.82
N ARG A 190 -3.64 1.84 12.50
CA ARG A 190 -4.99 2.29 12.87
C ARG A 190 -5.29 3.63 12.22
N PHE A 191 -6.44 3.70 11.53
CA PHE A 191 -6.89 4.86 10.76
C PHE A 191 -8.18 5.41 11.36
N GLU A 192 -8.25 6.71 11.52
CA GLU A 192 -9.40 7.38 12.10
C GLU A 192 -10.55 7.49 11.12
N ILE A 193 -11.77 7.26 11.62
CA ILE A 193 -13.02 7.45 10.87
C ILE A 193 -13.89 8.42 11.62
N SER A 194 -14.44 9.39 10.91
CA SER A 194 -15.43 10.32 11.43
C SER A 194 -16.80 9.93 10.89
N SER A 195 -17.66 9.39 11.76
CA SER A 195 -19.04 9.09 11.36
C SER A 195 -19.91 10.34 11.50
N THR A 196 -20.49 10.78 10.40
CA THR A 196 -21.51 11.83 10.38
C THR A 196 -22.88 11.25 10.73
N THR A 197 -23.05 10.77 11.96
CA THR A 197 -24.38 10.51 12.46
C THR A 197 -24.97 11.81 13.03
N SER A 198 -26.22 12.04 12.73
CA SER A 198 -26.99 13.26 13.03
C SER A 198 -27.25 13.54 14.52
N SER A 199 -26.58 12.87 15.42
CA SER A 199 -26.59 13.16 16.84
C SER A 199 -25.33 13.97 17.21
N SER A 200 -25.49 14.95 18.05
CA SER A 200 -24.57 16.00 18.41
C SER A 200 -23.26 15.55 19.11
N GLN A 201 -22.89 14.29 18.96
CA GLN A 201 -21.59 13.76 19.40
C GLN A 201 -20.92 13.07 18.23
N GLN A 202 -19.93 13.71 17.67
CA GLN A 202 -19.02 13.16 16.67
C GLN A 202 -18.24 12.02 17.34
N LYS A 203 -18.72 10.78 17.15
CA LYS A 203 -18.02 9.61 17.68
C LYS A 203 -16.88 9.27 16.75
N GLN A 204 -15.70 9.67 17.14
CA GLN A 204 -14.47 9.28 16.49
C GLN A 204 -14.21 7.79 16.73
N SER A 205 -14.13 7.02 15.69
CA SER A 205 -13.80 5.59 15.76
C SER A 205 -12.58 5.31 14.90
N THR A 206 -11.91 4.20 15.15
CA THR A 206 -10.77 3.79 14.34
C THR A 206 -11.03 2.43 13.70
N ILE A 207 -10.44 2.21 12.53
CA ILE A 207 -10.34 0.89 11.91
C ILE A 207 -8.88 0.49 11.86
N ALA A 208 -8.62 -0.79 12.04
CA ALA A 208 -7.28 -1.36 12.00
C ALA A 208 -7.06 -2.14 10.71
N ALA A 209 -5.83 -2.08 10.22
CA ALA A 209 -5.33 -2.91 9.12
C ALA A 209 -4.08 -3.64 9.61
N GLN A 210 -4.09 -4.97 9.53
CA GLN A 210 -2.90 -5.79 9.75
C GLN A 210 -2.11 -5.87 8.46
N ILE A 211 -0.84 -5.57 8.52
CA ILE A 211 0.05 -5.46 7.35
C ILE A 211 1.30 -6.30 7.61
N VAL A 212 1.78 -7.00 6.59
CA VAL A 212 3.09 -7.66 6.60
C VAL A 212 3.95 -7.01 5.51
N VAL A 213 5.18 -6.66 5.85
CA VAL A 213 6.13 -6.04 4.90
C VAL A 213 7.45 -6.81 4.88
N ASP A 214 8.16 -6.73 3.75
CA ASP A 214 9.54 -7.20 3.65
C ASP A 214 10.55 -6.08 4.02
N SER A 215 11.82 -6.38 3.93
CA SER A 215 12.92 -5.45 4.28
C SER A 215 13.01 -4.23 3.37
N THR A 216 12.38 -4.27 2.20
CA THR A 216 12.34 -3.14 1.24
C THR A 216 11.05 -2.32 1.34
N CYS A 217 10.27 -2.52 2.41
CA CYS A 217 8.97 -1.86 2.65
C CYS A 217 7.85 -2.33 1.71
N ARG A 218 8.05 -3.41 0.95
CA ARG A 218 7.01 -3.97 0.09
C ARG A 218 5.96 -4.69 0.96
N ILE A 219 4.70 -4.35 0.76
CA ILE A 219 3.59 -4.99 1.48
C ILE A 219 3.36 -6.39 0.87
N LEU A 220 3.47 -7.42 1.70
CA LEU A 220 3.30 -8.83 1.33
C LEU A 220 1.89 -9.34 1.63
N SER A 221 1.22 -8.73 2.62
CA SER A 221 -0.13 -9.10 3.04
C SER A 221 -0.79 -7.90 3.69
N ILE A 222 -2.09 -7.77 3.51
CA ILE A 222 -2.90 -6.77 4.20
C ILE A 222 -4.30 -7.34 4.46
N ALA A 223 -4.80 -7.13 5.67
CA ALA A 223 -6.17 -7.40 6.07
C ALA A 223 -6.70 -6.18 6.82
N ALA A 224 -7.67 -5.48 6.24
CA ALA A 224 -8.20 -4.22 6.77
C ALA A 224 -9.69 -4.32 7.10
N GLY A 225 -10.17 -3.46 8.01
CA GLY A 225 -11.58 -3.37 8.38
C GLY A 225 -11.89 -3.92 9.76
N PHE A 226 -10.88 -4.22 10.55
CA PHE A 226 -11.07 -4.60 11.97
C PHE A 226 -11.40 -3.35 12.79
N PHE A 227 -12.17 -3.53 13.87
CA PHE A 227 -12.39 -2.44 14.83
C PHE A 227 -11.06 -2.07 15.50
N GLY A 228 -10.76 -0.78 15.53
CA GLY A 228 -9.45 -0.27 15.99
C GLY A 228 -9.17 -0.49 17.48
N HIS A 229 -10.21 -0.77 18.29
CA HIS A 229 -10.03 -1.09 19.70
C HIS A 229 -9.58 -2.53 19.96
N ARG A 230 -9.59 -3.39 18.94
CA ARG A 230 -9.11 -4.78 19.06
C ARG A 230 -7.58 -4.78 19.21
N THR A 231 -7.07 -5.67 20.06
CA THR A 231 -5.63 -5.89 20.21
C THR A 231 -5.05 -6.54 18.95
N ASP A 232 -3.78 -6.31 18.70
CA ASP A 232 -3.07 -6.86 17.53
C ASP A 232 -3.11 -8.39 17.54
N SER A 233 -2.98 -9.00 18.71
CA SER A 233 -3.13 -10.45 18.91
C SER A 233 -4.51 -10.95 18.47
N THR A 234 -5.58 -10.24 18.82
CA THR A 234 -6.96 -10.60 18.42
C THR A 234 -7.16 -10.46 16.92
N ILE A 235 -6.60 -9.39 16.32
CA ILE A 235 -6.66 -9.15 14.89
C ILE A 235 -5.93 -10.26 14.14
N LEU A 236 -4.73 -10.63 14.61
CA LEU A 236 -3.92 -11.70 14.00
C LEU A 236 -4.73 -13.01 13.93
N LYS A 237 -5.29 -13.44 15.05
CA LYS A 237 -6.07 -14.70 15.15
C LYS A 237 -7.32 -14.68 14.26
N ALA A 238 -7.87 -13.51 13.97
CA ALA A 238 -9.05 -13.34 13.12
C ALA A 238 -8.70 -13.18 11.64
N SER A 239 -7.41 -13.07 11.30
CA SER A 239 -6.96 -12.80 9.92
C SER A 239 -6.76 -14.09 9.13
N SER A 240 -6.88 -14.01 7.80
CA SER A 240 -6.53 -15.11 6.90
C SER A 240 -5.04 -15.47 6.99
N LEU A 241 -4.19 -14.50 7.30
CA LEU A 241 -2.75 -14.72 7.49
C LEU A 241 -2.47 -15.82 8.52
N PHE A 242 -3.15 -15.74 9.68
CA PHE A 242 -2.99 -16.74 10.75
C PHE A 242 -3.37 -18.13 10.24
N ASN A 243 -4.55 -18.26 9.60
CA ASN A 243 -5.04 -19.53 9.08
C ASN A 243 -4.10 -20.09 7.99
N ASP A 244 -3.67 -19.24 7.07
CA ASP A 244 -2.80 -19.64 5.95
C ASP A 244 -1.43 -20.18 6.46
N ILE A 245 -0.89 -19.57 7.53
CA ILE A 245 0.38 -20.04 8.13
C ILE A 245 0.14 -21.34 8.91
N GLU A 246 -0.91 -21.40 9.75
CA GLU A 246 -1.21 -22.60 10.56
C GLU A 246 -1.55 -23.83 9.69
N GLU A 247 -2.13 -23.61 8.51
CA GLU A 247 -2.42 -24.67 7.54
C GLU A 247 -1.21 -25.04 6.68
N GLY A 248 -0.07 -24.34 6.82
CA GLY A 248 1.15 -24.58 6.06
C GLY A 248 1.09 -24.07 4.62
N ASN A 249 0.20 -23.12 4.32
CA ASN A 249 0.10 -22.48 3.01
C ASN A 249 1.12 -21.36 2.81
N LEU A 250 1.66 -20.83 3.93
CA LEU A 250 2.68 -19.77 3.95
C LEU A 250 3.80 -20.17 4.90
N LEU A 251 4.99 -19.57 4.71
CA LEU A 251 6.20 -19.77 5.53
C LEU A 251 6.68 -21.23 5.57
N ASN A 252 6.41 -21.98 4.51
CA ASN A 252 6.73 -23.40 4.42
C ASN A 252 7.57 -23.72 3.18
N ASP A 253 8.46 -22.81 2.79
CA ASP A 253 9.31 -23.02 1.60
C ASP A 253 10.57 -23.81 2.02
N PRO A 254 10.76 -25.03 1.47
CA PRO A 254 11.92 -25.86 1.82
C PRO A 254 13.26 -25.34 1.25
N SER A 255 13.24 -24.33 0.39
CA SER A 255 14.45 -23.74 -0.20
C SER A 255 15.28 -22.97 0.82
N VAL A 256 14.72 -22.65 2.00
CA VAL A 256 15.41 -21.91 3.06
C VAL A 256 16.04 -22.91 4.05
N ASN A 257 17.08 -23.60 3.62
CA ASN A 257 18.04 -24.40 4.42
C ASN A 257 17.43 -25.32 5.50
N GLY A 258 16.21 -25.81 5.31
CA GLY A 258 15.56 -26.73 6.23
C GLY A 258 15.20 -26.12 7.60
N VAL A 259 15.29 -24.80 7.76
CA VAL A 259 14.89 -24.08 8.97
C VAL A 259 13.58 -23.35 8.68
N ASN A 260 12.68 -23.38 9.64
CA ASN A 260 11.37 -22.74 9.49
C ASN A 260 11.51 -21.23 9.34
N GLN A 261 10.77 -20.70 8.41
CA GLN A 261 10.59 -19.26 8.22
C GLN A 261 9.74 -18.68 9.34
N TYR A 262 9.90 -17.40 9.60
CA TYR A 262 9.13 -16.73 10.65
C TYR A 262 8.89 -15.26 10.28
N LEU A 263 7.90 -14.68 10.94
CA LEU A 263 7.62 -13.24 10.94
C LEU A 263 8.12 -12.62 12.25
N ILE A 264 8.35 -11.32 12.23
CA ILE A 264 8.62 -10.50 13.41
C ILE A 264 7.39 -9.66 13.70
N GLY A 265 6.99 -9.59 14.96
CA GLY A 265 5.95 -8.69 15.46
C GLY A 265 6.43 -8.01 16.74
N ASP A 266 5.72 -6.98 17.18
CA ASP A 266 6.03 -6.31 18.45
C ASP A 266 5.47 -7.08 19.65
N SER A 267 5.63 -6.51 20.84
CA SER A 267 5.20 -7.11 22.12
C SER A 267 3.69 -7.28 22.27
N GLU A 268 2.88 -6.67 21.39
CA GLU A 268 1.40 -6.81 21.36
C GLU A 268 0.97 -8.14 20.73
N TYR A 269 1.89 -8.82 20.03
CA TYR A 269 1.65 -10.12 19.41
C TYR A 269 2.05 -11.28 20.35
N PRO A 270 1.42 -12.47 20.18
CA PRO A 270 1.87 -13.65 20.92
C PRO A 270 3.16 -14.22 20.32
N LEU A 271 4.02 -14.78 21.16
CA LEU A 271 5.15 -15.60 20.68
C LEU A 271 4.59 -16.92 20.12
N LEU A 272 4.88 -17.19 18.84
CA LEU A 272 4.46 -18.41 18.15
C LEU A 272 5.65 -19.06 17.46
N PRO A 273 5.58 -20.35 17.07
CA PRO A 273 6.69 -20.99 16.34
C PRO A 273 7.13 -20.25 15.08
N TRP A 274 6.24 -19.48 14.49
CA TRP A 274 6.47 -18.70 13.26
C TRP A 274 6.38 -17.18 13.49
N LEU A 275 6.29 -16.70 14.75
CA LEU A 275 6.18 -15.27 15.06
C LEU A 275 7.05 -14.92 16.26
N MET A 276 8.16 -14.23 15.99
CA MET A 276 9.11 -13.78 16.99
C MET A 276 8.74 -12.40 17.52
N VAL A 277 8.71 -12.25 18.81
CA VAL A 277 8.44 -10.99 19.52
C VAL A 277 9.63 -10.67 20.45
N PRO A 278 9.80 -9.41 20.85
CA PRO A 278 10.94 -9.09 21.72
C PRO A 278 10.78 -9.67 23.11
N PHE A 279 11.91 -9.94 23.76
CA PHE A 279 11.93 -10.27 25.18
C PHE A 279 11.45 -9.07 26.00
N ALA A 280 10.69 -9.33 27.05
CA ALA A 280 10.21 -8.29 27.96
C ALA A 280 11.35 -7.60 28.69
N ASP A 281 11.21 -6.31 28.98
CA ASP A 281 12.27 -5.49 29.60
C ASP A 281 12.74 -6.03 30.97
N ASN A 282 11.85 -6.69 31.71
CA ASN A 282 12.16 -7.23 33.03
C ASN A 282 13.07 -8.48 32.98
N VAL A 283 13.26 -9.08 31.81
CA VAL A 283 14.18 -10.25 31.65
C VAL A 283 15.45 -9.89 30.89
N THR A 284 15.54 -8.69 30.30
CA THR A 284 16.73 -8.25 29.56
C THR A 284 17.75 -7.64 30.55
N VAL A 285 18.96 -8.17 30.54
CA VAL A 285 20.10 -7.66 31.30
C VAL A 285 21.10 -7.06 30.32
N SER A 286 21.75 -5.95 30.73
CA SER A 286 22.71 -5.26 29.86
C SER A 286 23.85 -6.23 29.45
N GLY A 287 24.07 -6.31 28.14
CA GLY A 287 25.07 -7.21 27.54
C GLY A 287 24.60 -8.64 27.35
N SER A 288 23.34 -8.95 27.67
CA SER A 288 22.77 -10.30 27.51
C SER A 288 22.45 -10.66 26.07
N VAL A 289 22.25 -11.95 25.82
CA VAL A 289 21.80 -12.46 24.51
C VAL A 289 20.41 -11.92 24.17
N GLU A 290 19.56 -11.78 25.19
CA GLU A 290 18.19 -11.25 25.07
C GLU A 290 18.22 -9.78 24.62
N GLU A 291 19.10 -8.97 25.18
CA GLU A 291 19.28 -7.56 24.78
C GLU A 291 19.78 -7.48 23.33
N ASN A 292 20.75 -8.30 22.95
CA ASN A 292 21.29 -8.37 21.60
C ASN A 292 20.19 -8.78 20.59
N PHE A 293 19.35 -9.76 20.96
CA PHE A 293 18.22 -10.18 20.16
C PHE A 293 17.22 -9.02 19.98
N ASN A 294 16.87 -8.32 21.06
CA ASN A 294 15.93 -7.19 21.00
C ASN A 294 16.46 -6.07 20.09
N ALA A 295 17.76 -5.78 20.13
CA ALA A 295 18.40 -4.79 19.26
C ALA A 295 18.29 -5.21 17.77
N ALA A 296 18.59 -6.48 17.47
CA ALA A 296 18.45 -7.02 16.11
C ALA A 296 16.98 -7.04 15.65
N HIS A 297 16.07 -7.42 16.54
CA HIS A 297 14.63 -7.43 16.31
C HIS A 297 14.11 -6.04 15.96
N GLU A 298 14.58 -5.01 16.65
CA GLU A 298 14.18 -3.61 16.39
C GLU A 298 14.60 -3.16 15.00
N LEU A 299 15.81 -3.55 14.57
CA LEU A 299 16.25 -3.27 13.19
C LEU A 299 15.34 -3.90 12.14
N UNK A 300 14.95 -4.96 12.37
CA UNK A 300 14.13 -5.65 11.54
C UNK A 300 12.81 -5.07 11.41
N ARG A 301 12.40 -4.27 12.36
CA ARG A 301 11.08 -3.60 12.35
C ARG A 301 11.05 -2.26 11.60
N ILE A 302 12.16 -1.69 11.27
CA ILE A 302 12.27 -0.39 10.58
C ILE A 302 11.41 -0.35 9.31
N PRO A 303 11.38 -1.36 8.43
CA PRO A 303 10.51 -1.30 7.24
C PRO A 303 9.02 -1.15 7.58
N ALA A 304 8.56 -1.73 8.68
CA ALA A 304 7.17 -1.58 9.12
C ALA A 304 6.85 -0.12 9.48
N PHE A 305 7.74 0.53 10.23
CA PHE A 305 7.59 1.95 10.58
C PHE A 305 7.62 2.85 9.34
N LYS A 306 8.54 2.59 8.42
CA LYS A 306 8.63 3.34 7.14
C LYS A 306 7.36 3.17 6.29
N THR A 307 6.83 1.96 6.24
CA THR A 307 5.59 1.68 5.48
C THR A 307 4.39 2.37 6.10
N ASP A 308 4.23 2.31 7.43
CA ASP A 308 3.14 2.99 8.13
C ASP A 308 3.21 4.51 7.88
N ALA A 309 4.38 5.10 8.04
CA ALA A 309 4.59 6.53 7.78
C ALA A 309 4.32 6.90 6.32
N SER A 310 4.72 6.04 5.37
CA SER A 310 4.49 6.27 3.94
C SER A 310 3.00 6.18 3.58
N LEU A 311 2.25 5.25 4.19
CA LEU A 311 0.80 5.16 4.00
C LEU A 311 0.10 6.43 4.52
N ARG A 312 0.62 7.05 5.58
CA ARG A 312 0.06 8.31 6.13
C ARG A 312 0.41 9.55 5.30
N LYS A 313 1.33 9.46 4.33
CA LYS A 313 1.53 10.52 3.34
C LYS A 313 0.32 10.67 2.40
N TRP A 314 -0.42 9.58 2.17
CA TRP A 314 -1.65 9.67 1.40
C TRP A 314 -2.68 10.48 2.20
N GLY A 315 -3.02 11.67 1.71
CA GLY A 315 -3.88 12.64 2.39
C GLY A 315 -5.22 12.07 2.87
N VAL A 316 -5.77 11.13 2.11
CA VAL A 316 -7.03 10.47 2.47
C VAL A 316 -6.89 9.59 3.73
N LEU A 317 -5.69 9.17 4.09
CA LEU A 317 -5.40 8.34 5.28
C LEU A 317 -4.75 9.16 6.41
N SER A 318 -4.41 10.40 6.16
CA SER A 318 -3.81 11.32 7.16
C SER A 318 -4.82 12.03 8.04
N UNK A 319 -5.95 12.13 7.67
CA UNK A 319 -7.04 12.69 8.33
C UNK A 319 -8.11 11.67 8.57
N PRO A 320 -8.92 12.07 9.50
CA PRO A 320 -10.04 11.16 9.69
C PRO A 320 -10.91 11.01 8.43
N VAL A 321 -11.14 9.78 8.01
CA VAL A 321 -11.95 9.49 6.81
C VAL A 321 -13.42 9.79 7.12
N CYS A 322 -14.00 10.76 6.42
CA CYS A 322 -15.39 11.23 6.59
C CYS A 322 -16.35 10.51 5.62
N GLU A 323 -16.18 9.22 5.45
CA GLU A 323 -17.00 8.39 4.56
C GLU A 323 -17.36 7.08 5.26
N GLU A 324 -18.17 6.25 4.59
CA GLU A 324 -18.54 4.93 5.11
C GLU A 324 -17.31 4.05 5.34
N ILE A 325 -17.36 3.18 6.33
CA ILE A 325 -16.30 2.22 6.67
C ILE A 325 -15.80 1.46 5.43
N LYS A 326 -16.72 1.08 4.55
CA LYS A 326 -16.38 0.38 3.30
C LYS A 326 -15.43 1.20 2.41
N MET A 327 -15.66 2.51 2.32
CA MET A 327 -14.79 3.40 1.54
C MET A 327 -13.44 3.60 2.25
N ALA A 328 -13.43 3.71 3.57
CA ALA A 328 -12.18 3.80 4.34
C ALA A 328 -11.31 2.55 4.10
N VAL A 329 -11.89 1.36 4.15
CA VAL A 329 -11.20 0.09 3.84
C VAL A 329 -10.69 0.09 2.38
N ALA A 330 -11.50 0.58 1.44
CA ALA A 330 -11.12 0.68 0.03
C ALA A 330 -9.93 1.66 -0.17
N TYR A 331 -9.90 2.77 0.57
CA TYR A 331 -8.78 3.72 0.55
C TYR A 331 -7.50 3.07 1.10
N ILE A 332 -7.60 2.36 2.22
CA ILE A 332 -6.44 1.63 2.80
C ILE A 332 -5.89 0.63 1.79
N GLY A 333 -6.77 -0.15 1.15
CA GLY A 333 -6.38 -1.12 0.13
C GLY A 333 -5.74 -0.46 -1.09
N ALA A 334 -6.38 0.58 -1.63
CA ALA A 334 -5.89 1.31 -2.81
C ALA A 334 -4.53 1.97 -2.55
N CYS A 335 -4.36 2.65 -1.40
CA CYS A 335 -3.09 3.29 -1.04
C CYS A 335 -1.98 2.25 -0.83
N SER A 336 -2.29 1.09 -0.25
CA SER A 336 -1.34 -0.02 -0.08
C SER A 336 -0.89 -0.60 -1.43
N ILE A 337 -1.80 -0.74 -2.37
CA ILE A 337 -1.51 -1.19 -3.73
C ILE A 337 -0.63 -0.15 -4.46
N LEU A 338 -0.98 1.14 -4.34
CA LEU A 338 -0.21 2.23 -4.93
C LEU A 338 1.19 2.30 -4.32
N HIS A 339 1.32 2.07 -3.01
CA HIS A 339 2.62 1.98 -2.32
C HIS A 339 3.51 0.91 -2.99
N ASN A 340 2.98 -0.31 -3.19
CA ASN A 340 3.73 -1.38 -3.86
C ASN A 340 4.04 -1.06 -5.32
N SER A 341 3.10 -0.44 -6.05
CA SER A 341 3.33 -0.08 -7.46
C SER A 341 4.41 0.99 -7.61
N LEU A 342 4.47 1.95 -6.68
CA LEU A 342 5.53 2.97 -6.63
C LEU A 342 6.89 2.33 -6.35
N LEU A 343 6.97 1.41 -5.38
CA LEU A 343 8.21 0.67 -5.08
C LEU A 343 8.68 -0.12 -6.30
N MET A 344 7.77 -0.80 -6.99
CA MET A 344 8.06 -1.57 -8.20
C MET A 344 8.63 -0.68 -9.32
N ARG A 345 8.23 0.59 -9.37
CA ARG A 345 8.68 1.58 -10.35
C ARG A 345 9.93 2.36 -9.89
N GLU A 346 10.47 2.05 -8.73
CA GLU A 346 11.54 2.81 -8.08
C GLU A 346 11.18 4.30 -7.95
N ASP A 347 9.89 4.57 -7.72
CA ASP A 347 9.33 5.91 -7.53
C ASP A 347 9.13 6.13 -6.03
N PHE A 348 9.99 6.93 -5.43
CA PHE A 348 10.00 7.14 -3.98
C PHE A 348 9.24 8.41 -3.55
N SER A 349 8.43 8.99 -4.44
CA SER A 349 7.66 10.24 -4.18
C SER A 349 6.77 10.14 -2.94
N ALA A 350 6.16 8.97 -2.69
CA ALA A 350 5.30 8.72 -1.54
C ALA A 350 6.03 8.06 -0.36
N LEU A 351 7.32 7.73 -0.50
CA LEU A 351 8.08 7.08 0.57
C LEU A 351 8.65 8.10 1.56
N VAL A 352 8.66 7.73 2.83
CA VAL A 352 9.35 8.48 3.88
C VAL A 352 10.83 8.07 3.85
N SER A 353 11.71 9.02 3.53
CA SER A 353 13.15 8.77 3.36
C SER A 353 13.95 8.90 4.66
N ASP A 354 13.57 9.83 5.55
CA ASP A 354 14.37 10.20 6.74
C ASP A 354 13.72 9.72 8.04
N PHE A 355 13.90 8.44 8.34
CA PHE A 355 13.43 7.86 9.59
C PHE A 355 14.29 8.26 10.81
N GLU A 356 15.55 8.65 10.56
CA GLU A 356 16.47 9.03 11.64
C GLU A 356 16.08 10.35 12.33
N HIS A 357 15.42 11.26 11.61
CA HIS A 357 15.00 12.55 12.19
C HIS A 357 13.81 12.41 13.14
N GLU A 358 12.90 11.46 12.89
CA GLU A 358 11.72 11.26 13.75
C GLU A 358 12.05 10.51 15.05
N ARG A 359 13.06 9.64 15.02
CA ARG A 359 13.55 8.95 16.24
C ARG A 359 14.07 9.94 17.30
N LYS A 360 14.70 11.03 16.87
CA LYS A 360 15.24 12.05 17.80
C LYS A 360 14.13 12.90 18.43
N SER A 361 12.94 12.97 17.82
CA SER A 361 11.81 13.73 18.36
C SER A 361 10.94 12.94 19.34
N VAL A 362 11.08 11.60 19.39
CA VAL A 362 10.26 10.72 20.23
C VAL A 362 11.00 10.28 21.50
N ASN A 363 12.30 10.61 21.65
CA ASN A 363 13.05 10.26 22.85
C ASN A 363 13.33 11.49 23.71
N PRO A 364 12.43 11.81 24.69
CA PRO A 364 12.62 12.99 25.55
C PRO A 364 13.63 12.77 26.68
N PHE A 365 14.35 11.65 26.70
CA PHE A 365 15.35 11.36 27.72
C PHE A 365 16.76 11.30 27.12
N VAL A 366 17.25 12.44 26.64
CA VAL A 366 18.68 12.66 26.58
C VAL A 366 19.04 13.31 27.91
N LEU A 367 19.72 12.58 28.76
CA LEU A 367 20.34 13.11 29.97
C LEU A 367 21.26 14.27 29.55
N GLU A 368 20.91 15.49 29.97
CA GLU A 368 21.84 16.61 29.93
C GLU A 368 23.04 16.25 30.80
N ASP A 369 24.20 16.10 30.19
CA ASP A 369 25.46 16.02 30.93
C ASP A 369 25.63 17.30 31.75
N ASP A 370 25.65 17.15 33.05
CA ASP A 370 25.84 18.22 34.02
C ASP A 370 27.28 18.77 33.90
N PRO A 371 27.49 20.06 33.51
CA PRO A 371 28.84 20.60 33.36
C PRO A 371 29.39 21.20 34.62
N LEU A 372 29.21 20.52 35.78
CA LEU A 372 29.78 21.03 37.04
C LEU A 372 30.60 19.99 37.74
N LYS A 373 31.84 19.79 37.26
CA LYS A 373 32.95 19.35 38.12
C LYS A 373 34.31 19.68 37.49
N THR A 374 34.69 20.95 37.56
CA THR A 374 36.11 21.38 37.61
C THR A 374 36.24 22.61 38.44
N SER A 375 36.61 22.46 39.68
CA SER A 375 37.39 23.42 40.46
C SER A 375 38.02 22.65 41.60
#